data_7d1a1721ebb1ec8b83ab81427362e923
#
_entry.id   7d1a1721ebb1ec8b83ab81427362e923
#
_cell.length_a   1.000
_cell.length_b   1.000
_cell.length_c   1.000
_cell.angle_alpha   90.00
_cell.angle_beta   90.00
_cell.angle_gamma   90.00
#
_symmetry.space_group_name_H-M   'P 1'
#
loop_
_entity.id
_entity.type
_entity.pdbx_description
1 polymer ?
#
loop_
_entity_poly.entity_id
_entity_poly.type
_entity_poly.pdbx_seq_one_letter_code
_entity_poly.pdbx_strand_id
1 'polypeptide(L)'
;MVRSRSRYRRRNRAGLWFFGAAVVLLLAIVLFIRYMISIDSVENAKEQKAIEQANQVVQLEQVLDVERSVWDKVTYVVRGTDASGEEQLVWVQDDDVKAFKASEGKTKAQIQDQLKALYPEASIIRISLNKVNLDQKAEYVWETQVRRKDEEGKKRVYYQFFRFSDGSPVGDAYAMPNQ
;
A
#
# COMPACT_ATOMS: atom_id res chain seq x y z
N MET A 1 -59.74 -24.34 40.41
CA MET A 1 -59.24 -24.35 39.01
C MET A 1 -58.71 -22.94 38.61
N VAL A 2 -57.52 -22.57 39.01
CA VAL A 2 -56.86 -21.33 38.54
C VAL A 2 -55.36 -21.54 38.54
N ARG A 3 -54.75 -22.01 37.44
CA ARG A 3 -53.32 -21.98 37.23
C ARG A 3 -53.00 -22.13 35.74
N SER A 4 -53.06 -21.01 34.98
CA SER A 4 -52.58 -21.04 33.57
C SER A 4 -52.24 -19.67 32.96
N ARG A 5 -52.08 -18.57 33.75
CA ARG A 5 -51.80 -17.24 33.14
C ARG A 5 -50.38 -16.72 33.30
N SER A 6 -49.47 -17.41 34.02
CA SER A 6 -48.13 -16.87 34.31
C SER A 6 -47.06 -17.27 33.30
N ARG A 7 -47.26 -18.34 32.50
CA ARG A 7 -46.24 -18.81 31.52
C ARG A 7 -46.20 -18.02 30.21
N TYR A 8 -47.30 -17.41 29.80
CA TYR A 8 -47.41 -16.67 28.52
C TYR A 8 -46.68 -15.33 28.58
N ARG A 9 -46.69 -14.66 29.72
CA ARG A 9 -46.05 -13.33 29.92
C ARG A 9 -44.51 -13.37 29.91
N ARG A 10 -43.90 -14.51 30.33
CA ARG A 10 -42.44 -14.65 30.37
C ARG A 10 -41.82 -14.96 29.01
N ARG A 11 -42.59 -15.61 28.13
CA ARG A 11 -42.15 -15.97 26.76
C ARG A 11 -42.03 -14.76 25.83
N ASN A 12 -42.92 -13.79 25.98
CA ASN A 12 -42.93 -12.57 25.19
C ASN A 12 -41.75 -11.62 25.55
N ARG A 13 -41.31 -11.65 26.81
CA ARG A 13 -40.17 -10.82 27.20
C ARG A 13 -38.85 -11.33 26.62
N ALA A 14 -38.63 -12.62 26.58
CA ALA A 14 -37.45 -13.19 25.94
C ALA A 14 -37.41 -12.86 24.42
N GLY A 15 -38.53 -12.98 23.71
CA GLY A 15 -38.63 -12.58 22.30
C GLY A 15 -38.30 -11.10 22.05
N LEU A 16 -38.77 -10.20 22.93
CA LEU A 16 -38.42 -8.78 22.87
C LEU A 16 -36.93 -8.52 23.05
N TRP A 17 -36.25 -9.25 23.97
CA TRP A 17 -34.81 -9.14 24.16
C TRP A 17 -34.00 -9.66 22.95
N PHE A 18 -34.44 -10.79 22.36
CA PHE A 18 -33.82 -11.30 21.13
C PHE A 18 -34.03 -10.35 19.95
N PHE A 19 -35.19 -9.77 19.82
CA PHE A 19 -35.47 -8.77 18.78
C PHE A 19 -34.63 -7.50 18.98
N GLY A 20 -34.54 -6.99 20.21
CA GLY A 20 -33.69 -5.85 20.55
C GLY A 20 -32.21 -6.13 20.27
N ALA A 21 -31.72 -7.30 20.64
CA ALA A 21 -30.34 -7.73 20.37
C ALA A 21 -30.07 -7.83 18.85
N ALA A 22 -31.03 -8.36 18.07
CA ALA A 22 -30.91 -8.44 16.62
C ALA A 22 -30.86 -7.06 15.95
N VAL A 23 -31.67 -6.11 16.40
CA VAL A 23 -31.66 -4.72 15.91
C VAL A 23 -30.33 -4.04 16.23
N VAL A 24 -29.81 -4.18 17.45
CA VAL A 24 -28.50 -3.64 17.84
C VAL A 24 -27.40 -4.24 16.99
N LEU A 25 -27.43 -5.55 16.74
CA LEU A 25 -26.44 -6.22 15.89
C LEU A 25 -26.50 -5.70 14.46
N LEU A 26 -27.68 -5.55 13.89
CA LEU A 26 -27.86 -4.97 12.54
C LEU A 26 -27.32 -3.54 12.45
N LEU A 27 -27.62 -2.71 13.45
CA LEU A 27 -27.08 -1.34 13.51
C LEU A 27 -25.54 -1.35 13.60
N ALA A 28 -24.98 -2.24 14.41
CA ALA A 28 -23.51 -2.38 14.51
C ALA A 28 -22.89 -2.80 13.17
N ILE A 29 -23.50 -3.72 12.44
CA ILE A 29 -23.05 -4.16 11.10
C ILE A 29 -23.15 -2.98 10.11
N VAL A 30 -24.25 -2.24 10.09
CA VAL A 30 -24.41 -1.08 9.20
C VAL A 30 -23.36 -0.01 9.50
N LEU A 31 -23.12 0.30 10.78
CA LEU A 31 -22.09 1.26 11.19
C LEU A 31 -20.68 0.78 10.81
N PHE A 32 -20.40 -0.51 10.97
CA PHE A 32 -19.14 -1.11 10.56
C PHE A 32 -18.92 -1.01 9.04
N ILE A 33 -19.93 -1.34 8.25
CA ILE A 33 -19.87 -1.21 6.78
C ILE A 33 -19.66 0.26 6.38
N ARG A 34 -20.40 1.19 6.98
CA ARG A 34 -20.22 2.64 6.75
C ARG A 34 -18.80 3.10 7.08
N TYR A 35 -18.25 2.61 8.20
CA TYR A 35 -16.89 2.92 8.61
C TYR A 35 -15.86 2.39 7.60
N MET A 36 -16.00 1.15 7.13
CA MET A 36 -15.13 0.58 6.10
C MET A 36 -15.17 1.36 4.79
N ILE A 37 -16.38 1.68 4.29
CA ILE A 37 -16.55 2.50 3.07
C ILE A 37 -15.92 3.89 3.24
N SER A 38 -15.98 4.48 4.42
CA SER A 38 -15.38 5.80 4.70
C SER A 38 -13.85 5.76 4.61
N ILE A 39 -13.19 4.68 5.04
CA ILE A 39 -11.74 4.52 4.91
C ILE A 39 -11.34 4.43 3.43
N ASP A 40 -12.01 3.58 2.67
CA ASP A 40 -11.72 3.40 1.25
C ASP A 40 -11.93 4.70 0.46
N SER A 41 -12.95 5.49 0.80
CA SER A 41 -13.22 6.76 0.11
C SER A 41 -12.12 7.81 0.31
N VAL A 42 -11.49 7.85 1.47
CA VAL A 42 -10.38 8.79 1.77
C VAL A 42 -9.11 8.40 1.00
N GLU A 43 -8.80 7.11 0.93
CA GLU A 43 -7.62 6.65 0.18
C GLU A 43 -7.83 6.85 -1.32
N ASN A 44 -8.99 6.47 -1.85
CA ASN A 44 -9.38 6.71 -3.24
C ASN A 44 -9.30 8.20 -3.63
N ALA A 45 -9.70 9.11 -2.75
CA ALA A 45 -9.59 10.55 -3.00
C ALA A 45 -8.14 11.02 -3.14
N LYS A 46 -7.22 10.45 -2.35
CA LYS A 46 -5.78 10.76 -2.43
C LYS A 46 -5.15 10.19 -3.71
N GLU A 47 -5.52 8.98 -4.08
CA GLU A 47 -5.09 8.38 -5.35
C GLU A 47 -5.58 9.20 -6.55
N GLN A 48 -6.84 9.63 -6.56
CA GLN A 48 -7.39 10.49 -7.60
C GLN A 48 -6.64 11.82 -7.69
N LYS A 49 -6.32 12.43 -6.54
CA LYS A 49 -5.49 13.65 -6.52
C LYS A 49 -4.10 13.40 -7.11
N ALA A 50 -3.49 12.27 -6.81
CA ALA A 50 -2.18 11.91 -7.38
C ALA A 50 -2.27 11.71 -8.91
N ILE A 51 -3.35 11.10 -9.41
CA ILE A 51 -3.61 10.95 -10.85
C ILE A 51 -3.80 12.33 -11.50
N GLU A 52 -4.56 13.23 -10.88
CA GLU A 52 -4.75 14.60 -11.39
C GLU A 52 -3.43 15.36 -11.46
N GLN A 53 -2.59 15.27 -10.43
CA GLN A 53 -1.26 15.88 -10.42
C GLN A 53 -0.34 15.25 -11.47
N ALA A 54 -0.37 13.93 -11.65
CA ALA A 54 0.37 13.25 -12.70
C ALA A 54 -0.03 13.74 -14.10
N ASN A 55 -1.33 13.89 -14.35
CA ASN A 55 -1.88 14.36 -15.63
C ASN A 55 -1.54 15.83 -15.94
N GLN A 56 -1.16 16.63 -14.95
CA GLN A 56 -0.64 17.99 -15.19
C GLN A 56 0.77 17.99 -15.80
N VAL A 57 1.54 16.92 -15.59
CA VAL A 57 2.92 16.77 -16.07
C VAL A 57 2.99 15.91 -17.33
N VAL A 58 2.25 14.81 -17.35
CA VAL A 58 2.14 13.89 -18.48
C VAL A 58 0.68 13.55 -18.71
N GLN A 59 0.17 13.78 -19.92
CA GLN A 59 -1.19 13.39 -20.27
C GLN A 59 -1.25 11.86 -20.44
N LEU A 60 -1.77 11.20 -19.42
CA LEU A 60 -1.98 9.76 -19.45
C LEU A 60 -3.33 9.47 -20.13
N GLU A 61 -3.32 8.71 -21.21
CA GLU A 61 -4.56 8.21 -21.82
C GLU A 61 -5.20 7.12 -20.99
N GLN A 62 -4.37 6.28 -20.37
CA GLN A 62 -4.83 5.19 -19.51
C GLN A 62 -3.96 5.12 -18.26
N VAL A 63 -4.58 5.17 -17.09
CA VAL A 63 -3.94 4.83 -15.81
C VAL A 63 -4.03 3.31 -15.63
N LEU A 64 -2.87 2.67 -15.45
CA LEU A 64 -2.76 1.22 -15.28
C LEU A 64 -2.75 0.83 -13.81
N ASP A 65 -2.08 1.62 -12.97
CA ASP A 65 -1.89 1.31 -11.55
C ASP A 65 -1.48 2.57 -10.77
N VAL A 66 -1.79 2.61 -9.49
CA VAL A 66 -1.30 3.62 -8.55
C VAL A 66 -0.70 2.91 -7.34
N GLU A 67 0.61 3.00 -7.20
CA GLU A 67 1.34 2.40 -6.09
C GLU A 67 1.61 3.45 -5.01
N ARG A 68 1.26 3.13 -3.76
CA ARG A 68 1.54 3.99 -2.60
C ARG A 68 2.69 3.41 -1.79
N SER A 69 3.71 4.22 -1.53
CA SER A 69 4.82 3.89 -0.65
C SER A 69 5.00 4.96 0.43
N VAL A 70 5.55 4.56 1.57
CA VAL A 70 5.84 5.47 2.69
C VAL A 70 7.21 5.13 3.23
N TRP A 71 8.10 6.12 3.20
CA TRP A 71 9.41 6.06 3.86
C TRP A 71 9.56 7.28 4.77
N ASP A 72 10.15 8.36 4.28
CA ASP A 72 10.19 9.67 4.95
C ASP A 72 8.89 10.46 4.73
N LYS A 73 8.28 10.31 3.56
CA LYS A 73 6.99 10.90 3.16
C LYS A 73 6.15 9.89 2.40
N VAL A 74 4.87 10.21 2.24
CA VAL A 74 3.98 9.44 1.36
C VAL A 74 4.30 9.78 -0.09
N THR A 75 4.59 8.77 -0.88
CA THR A 75 4.81 8.86 -2.32
C THR A 75 3.77 8.02 -3.05
N TYR A 76 3.11 8.60 -4.03
CA TYR A 76 2.29 7.87 -4.99
C TYR A 76 3.08 7.75 -6.29
N VAL A 77 3.09 6.57 -6.88
CA VAL A 77 3.64 6.36 -8.22
C VAL A 77 2.50 5.94 -9.14
N VAL A 78 2.12 6.87 -10.02
CA VAL A 78 1.09 6.64 -11.02
C VAL A 78 1.74 6.03 -12.25
N ARG A 79 1.32 4.83 -12.62
CA ARG A 79 1.73 4.14 -13.84
C ARG A 79 0.61 4.23 -14.87
N GLY A 80 0.95 4.65 -16.06
CA GLY A 80 -0.02 4.77 -17.14
C GLY A 80 0.64 4.79 -18.50
N THR A 81 -0.15 4.85 -19.55
CA THR A 81 0.31 5.01 -20.93
C THR A 81 -0.07 6.38 -21.46
N ASP A 82 0.84 7.01 -22.21
CA ASP A 82 0.57 8.26 -22.91
C ASP A 82 -0.07 8.02 -24.30
N ALA A 83 -0.36 9.10 -25.02
CA ALA A 83 -0.97 9.06 -26.37
C ALA A 83 -0.13 8.30 -27.41
N SER A 84 1.16 8.11 -27.18
CA SER A 84 2.02 7.30 -28.05
C SER A 84 2.02 5.82 -27.70
N GLY A 85 1.34 5.44 -26.60
CA GLY A 85 1.34 4.09 -26.04
C GLY A 85 2.60 3.78 -25.22
N GLU A 86 3.42 4.80 -24.92
CA GLU A 86 4.61 4.63 -24.09
C GLU A 86 4.23 4.62 -22.60
N GLU A 87 4.78 3.66 -21.85
CA GLU A 87 4.52 3.54 -20.43
C GLU A 87 5.28 4.62 -19.64
N GLN A 88 4.52 5.39 -18.85
CA GLN A 88 5.01 6.47 -17.99
C GLN A 88 4.88 6.06 -16.53
N LEU A 89 5.86 6.43 -15.73
CA LEU A 89 5.89 6.35 -14.28
C LEU A 89 5.99 7.77 -13.73
N VAL A 90 4.99 8.17 -12.94
CA VAL A 90 4.93 9.53 -12.39
C VAL A 90 4.96 9.46 -10.87
N TRP A 91 6.05 9.94 -10.28
CA TRP A 91 6.20 10.07 -8.83
C TRP A 91 5.53 11.35 -8.37
N VAL A 92 4.62 11.24 -7.43
CA VAL A 92 3.89 12.33 -6.79
C VAL A 92 4.15 12.28 -5.30
N GLN A 93 4.82 13.31 -4.78
CA GLN A 93 5.11 13.46 -3.36
C GLN A 93 4.84 14.92 -2.96
N ASP A 94 3.75 15.16 -2.27
CA ASP A 94 3.21 16.51 -2.02
C ASP A 94 2.97 17.28 -3.34
N ASP A 95 3.66 18.41 -3.53
CA ASP A 95 3.61 19.21 -4.76
C ASP A 95 4.79 18.92 -5.73
N ASP A 96 5.65 17.98 -5.38
CA ASP A 96 6.76 17.56 -6.22
C ASP A 96 6.33 16.38 -7.09
N VAL A 97 6.19 16.66 -8.40
CA VAL A 97 5.76 15.68 -9.41
C VAL A 97 6.86 15.51 -10.45
N LYS A 98 7.27 14.25 -10.65
CA LYS A 98 8.32 13.92 -11.63
C LYS A 98 7.92 12.69 -12.43
N ALA A 99 7.97 12.83 -13.75
CA ALA A 99 7.69 11.75 -14.70
C ALA A 99 8.99 11.20 -15.30
N PHE A 100 8.96 9.90 -15.56
CA PHE A 100 9.98 9.16 -16.30
C PHE A 100 9.27 8.15 -17.20
N LYS A 101 9.86 7.85 -18.34
CA LYS A 101 9.46 6.71 -19.15
C LYS A 101 9.86 5.42 -18.43
N ALA A 102 9.01 4.42 -18.43
CA ALA A 102 9.34 3.13 -17.83
C ALA A 102 10.62 2.51 -18.45
N SER A 103 10.86 2.81 -19.73
CA SER A 103 12.05 2.39 -20.49
C SER A 103 13.38 3.05 -20.02
N GLU A 104 13.31 4.18 -19.31
CA GLU A 104 14.50 4.90 -18.81
C GLU A 104 15.09 4.28 -17.53
N GLY A 105 14.42 3.28 -16.95
CA GLY A 105 14.84 2.67 -15.70
C GLY A 105 14.84 1.16 -15.70
N LYS A 106 15.25 0.61 -14.57
CA LYS A 106 15.20 -0.83 -14.32
C LYS A 106 13.77 -1.28 -14.07
N THR A 107 13.44 -2.44 -14.60
CA THR A 107 12.16 -3.09 -14.33
C THR A 107 12.17 -3.79 -12.98
N LYS A 108 10.98 -4.04 -12.42
CA LYS A 108 10.82 -4.83 -11.20
C LYS A 108 11.48 -6.21 -11.30
N ALA A 109 11.39 -6.85 -12.46
CA ALA A 109 12.01 -8.15 -12.73
C ALA A 109 13.55 -8.07 -12.64
N GLN A 110 14.16 -7.05 -13.25
CA GLN A 110 15.61 -6.85 -13.18
C GLN A 110 16.10 -6.62 -11.75
N ILE A 111 15.36 -5.84 -10.95
CA ILE A 111 15.70 -5.64 -9.53
C ILE A 111 15.54 -6.94 -8.74
N GLN A 112 14.50 -7.71 -9.03
CA GLN A 112 14.29 -9.02 -8.41
C GLN A 112 15.44 -9.99 -8.71
N ASP A 113 15.91 -10.04 -9.94
CA ASP A 113 17.03 -10.90 -10.35
C ASP A 113 18.35 -10.43 -9.71
N GLN A 114 18.56 -9.11 -9.63
CA GLN A 114 19.70 -8.53 -8.92
C GLN A 114 19.69 -8.90 -7.43
N LEU A 115 18.53 -8.82 -6.76
CA LEU A 115 18.38 -9.23 -5.37
C LEU A 115 18.66 -10.72 -5.16
N LYS A 116 18.19 -11.59 -6.06
CA LYS A 116 18.49 -13.02 -6.00
C LYS A 116 19.97 -13.33 -6.19
N ALA A 117 20.65 -12.56 -7.06
CA ALA A 117 22.09 -12.70 -7.26
C ALA A 117 22.89 -12.24 -6.02
N LEU A 118 22.48 -11.14 -5.38
CA LEU A 118 23.11 -10.62 -4.16
C LEU A 118 22.84 -11.50 -2.94
N TYR A 119 21.64 -12.02 -2.83
CA TYR A 119 21.15 -12.76 -1.66
C TYR A 119 20.40 -14.03 -2.08
N PRO A 120 21.09 -15.10 -2.53
CA PRO A 120 20.45 -16.30 -3.08
C PRO A 120 19.47 -16.99 -2.12
N GLU A 121 19.74 -16.93 -0.82
CA GLU A 121 18.88 -17.52 0.22
C GLU A 121 17.82 -16.58 0.79
N ALA A 122 17.77 -15.32 0.33
CA ALA A 122 16.83 -14.35 0.84
C ALA A 122 15.42 -14.57 0.28
N SER A 123 14.42 -14.29 1.12
CA SER A 123 13.03 -14.23 0.70
C SER A 123 12.67 -12.77 0.41
N ILE A 124 12.32 -12.47 -0.83
CA ILE A 124 11.85 -11.15 -1.24
C ILE A 124 10.41 -11.01 -0.75
N ILE A 125 10.15 -9.99 0.08
CA ILE A 125 8.83 -9.71 0.64
C ILE A 125 8.08 -8.73 -0.26
N ARG A 126 8.76 -7.64 -0.65
CA ARG A 126 8.17 -6.55 -1.43
C ARG A 126 9.22 -5.88 -2.31
N ILE A 127 8.81 -5.45 -3.49
CA ILE A 127 9.55 -4.54 -4.36
C ILE A 127 8.54 -3.50 -4.84
N SER A 128 8.78 -2.24 -4.54
CA SER A 128 7.88 -1.11 -4.86
C SER A 128 8.68 0.12 -5.30
N LEU A 129 8.07 0.97 -6.10
CA LEU A 129 8.65 2.26 -6.45
C LEU A 129 8.48 3.24 -5.28
N ASN A 130 9.50 4.05 -5.02
CA ASN A 130 9.44 5.10 -4.01
C ASN A 130 10.33 6.29 -4.39
N LYS A 131 10.20 7.37 -3.65
CA LYS A 131 11.11 8.50 -3.64
C LYS A 131 11.61 8.68 -2.22
N VAL A 132 12.92 8.70 -2.06
CA VAL A 132 13.57 8.85 -0.75
C VAL A 132 14.52 10.04 -0.76
N ASN A 133 14.68 10.69 0.40
CA ASN A 133 15.67 11.74 0.57
C ASN A 133 16.81 11.19 1.41
N LEU A 134 17.94 10.94 0.76
CA LEU A 134 19.16 10.50 1.41
C LEU A 134 20.22 11.59 1.24
N ASP A 135 20.85 11.98 2.33
CA ASP A 135 21.87 13.03 2.35
C ASP A 135 21.43 14.34 1.66
N GLN A 136 20.16 14.74 1.90
CA GLN A 136 19.51 15.92 1.31
C GLN A 136 19.33 15.85 -0.22
N LYS A 137 19.52 14.69 -0.81
CA LYS A 137 19.31 14.44 -2.23
C LYS A 137 18.10 13.55 -2.43
N ALA A 138 17.18 14.00 -3.28
CA ALA A 138 16.04 13.20 -3.69
C ALA A 138 16.48 12.12 -4.68
N GLU A 139 16.17 10.86 -4.38
CA GLU A 139 16.45 9.71 -5.24
C GLU A 139 15.14 8.97 -5.56
N TYR A 140 14.95 8.66 -6.86
CA TYR A 140 13.84 7.82 -7.34
C TYR A 140 14.33 6.38 -7.35
N VAL A 141 13.65 5.52 -6.60
CA VAL A 141 14.21 4.22 -6.24
C VAL A 141 13.19 3.08 -6.34
N TRP A 142 13.72 1.90 -6.48
CA TRP A 142 13.07 0.66 -6.08
C TRP A 142 13.35 0.43 -4.59
N GLU A 143 12.33 0.53 -3.76
CA GLU A 143 12.36 0.09 -2.37
C GLU A 143 12.15 -1.41 -2.33
N THR A 144 13.04 -2.11 -1.66
CA THR A 144 12.98 -3.55 -1.53
C THR A 144 12.95 -3.97 -0.07
N GLN A 145 12.10 -4.94 0.24
CA GLN A 145 12.06 -5.59 1.54
C GLN A 145 12.46 -7.04 1.36
N VAL A 146 13.55 -7.43 2.00
CA VAL A 146 14.09 -8.79 1.92
C VAL A 146 14.28 -9.38 3.30
N ARG A 147 13.88 -10.64 3.48
CA ARG A 147 14.16 -11.40 4.70
C ARG A 147 15.37 -12.27 4.47
N ARG A 148 16.46 -12.00 5.19
CA ARG A 148 17.69 -12.77 5.14
C ARG A 148 18.27 -12.98 6.54
N LYS A 149 19.24 -13.91 6.65
CA LYS A 149 19.99 -14.11 7.89
C LYS A 149 20.97 -12.94 8.08
N ASP A 150 21.10 -12.48 9.32
CA ASP A 150 22.16 -11.58 9.74
C ASP A 150 23.47 -12.36 10.01
N GLU A 151 24.49 -11.68 10.46
CA GLU A 151 25.79 -12.27 10.80
C GLU A 151 25.72 -13.29 11.93
N GLU A 152 24.70 -13.17 12.80
CA GLU A 152 24.44 -14.11 13.90
C GLU A 152 23.57 -15.31 13.47
N GLY A 153 23.17 -15.37 12.18
CA GLY A 153 22.31 -16.41 11.63
C GLY A 153 20.82 -16.23 11.90
N LYS A 154 20.40 -15.12 12.51
CA LYS A 154 19.01 -14.80 12.78
C LYS A 154 18.34 -14.22 11.52
N LYS A 155 17.12 -14.65 11.23
CA LYS A 155 16.32 -14.07 10.13
C LYS A 155 15.83 -12.69 10.53
N ARG A 156 16.17 -11.68 9.72
CA ARG A 156 15.69 -10.30 9.85
C ARG A 156 15.18 -9.77 8.52
N VAL A 157 14.34 -8.75 8.59
CA VAL A 157 13.87 -8.00 7.42
C VAL A 157 14.76 -6.79 7.22
N TYR A 158 15.23 -6.62 6.00
CA TYR A 158 16.07 -5.50 5.58
C TYR A 158 15.33 -4.70 4.51
N TYR A 159 15.41 -3.38 4.60
CA TYR A 159 15.11 -2.47 3.52
C TYR A 159 16.39 -2.15 2.77
N GLN A 160 16.34 -2.16 1.45
CA GLN A 160 17.41 -1.72 0.58
C GLN A 160 16.83 -0.98 -0.61
N PHE A 161 17.48 0.11 -1.00
CA PHE A 161 17.07 0.94 -2.11
C PHE A 161 18.00 0.74 -3.29
N PHE A 162 17.40 0.71 -4.49
CA PHE A 162 18.12 0.66 -5.76
C PHE A 162 17.63 1.79 -6.63
N ARG A 163 18.56 2.56 -7.20
CA ARG A 163 18.19 3.67 -8.08
C ARG A 163 17.35 3.17 -9.25
N PHE A 164 16.30 3.89 -9.58
CA PHE A 164 15.41 3.53 -10.67
C PHE A 164 16.14 3.45 -12.01
N SER A 165 17.00 4.44 -12.33
CA SER A 165 17.64 4.57 -13.64
C SER A 165 18.60 3.43 -13.96
N ASP A 166 19.44 3.01 -13.02
CA ASP A 166 20.54 2.07 -13.28
C ASP A 166 20.58 0.84 -12.38
N GLY A 167 19.74 0.80 -11.33
CA GLY A 167 19.73 -0.29 -10.36
C GLY A 167 20.89 -0.27 -9.39
N SER A 168 21.70 0.81 -9.33
CA SER A 168 22.76 0.92 -8.34
C SER A 168 22.16 1.04 -6.92
N PRO A 169 22.81 0.45 -5.89
CA PRO A 169 22.34 0.59 -4.52
C PRO A 169 22.43 2.06 -4.07
N VAL A 170 21.45 2.49 -3.27
CA VAL A 170 21.35 3.83 -2.70
C VAL A 170 21.35 3.69 -1.19
N GLY A 171 22.43 4.16 -0.55
CA GLY A 171 22.65 3.98 0.88
C GLY A 171 22.91 2.53 1.28
N ASP A 172 23.00 2.31 2.59
CA ASP A 172 23.15 0.99 3.18
C ASP A 172 21.81 0.28 3.36
N ALA A 173 21.84 -1.04 3.53
CA ALA A 173 20.66 -1.80 3.87
C ALA A 173 20.27 -1.55 5.34
N TYR A 174 19.00 -1.17 5.57
CA TYR A 174 18.46 -0.89 6.90
C TYR A 174 17.79 -2.16 7.47
N ALA A 175 18.31 -2.65 8.60
CA ALA A 175 17.64 -3.71 9.35
C ALA A 175 16.45 -3.14 10.12
N MET A 176 15.28 -3.79 10.03
CA MET A 176 14.16 -3.42 10.90
C MET A 176 14.50 -3.78 12.36
N PRO A 177 14.35 -2.83 13.30
CA PRO A 177 14.53 -3.17 14.71
C PRO A 177 13.45 -4.17 15.15
N ASN A 178 13.90 -5.31 15.64
CA ASN A 178 13.10 -6.33 16.35
C ASN A 178 11.75 -6.72 15.74
N GLN A 179 11.79 -7.62 14.76
CA GLN A 179 10.64 -8.50 14.44
C GLN A 179 11.04 -9.95 14.68
#